data_3ae58efedd0472b258d3c0e4527a3062
#
_entry.id   3ae58efedd0472b258d3c0e4527a3062
#
_cell.length_a   1.000
_cell.length_b   1.000
_cell.length_c   1.000
_cell.angle_alpha   90.00
_cell.angle_beta   90.00
_cell.angle_gamma   90.00
#
_symmetry.space_group_name_H-M   'P 1'
#
loop_
_entity.id
_entity.type
_entity.pdbx_description
1 polymer ?
#
loop_
_entity_poly.entity_id
_entity_poly.type
_entity_poly.pdbx_seq_one_letter_code
_entity_poly.pdbx_strand_id
1 'polypeptide(L)'
;MTDLLENLYNAFDPSQPLPAGDPVYVDCREVRGDGEIQVDLGKEMLLSKRETYHLYGGHRGAGKSTELFRLKQYLEQNNFYVVYFAADEEDVDSEDTQYTDILLACTRHLLEDLKDSANPRPLLNWLESRWQELKDLALTELAFDGLSAEAKISQYGKLTANLRAVPTLRQQIRQKINPHTVTLLKALNQFITEAKQNLPAGCTKLAVIADNLDRIVPVIQESNQTNHEEIFLDRSEQLKGLKCHIVYTVPISMLYSKRTNDLRDIYGDAQVLPMIMVRTKEGNFYQPGFNKIKEVISKRVGQFAPTRSLETDIFESPEALERLCLMSGGHVRNLLLLIQTAIARTETLPISLRAVQRAITDA
;
A
#
# COMPACT_ATOMS: atom_id res chain seq x y z
N MET A 1 -10.56 -34.71 7.85
CA MET A 1 -11.59 -33.63 8.00
C MET A 1 -11.00 -32.34 8.58
N THR A 2 -10.09 -32.43 9.53
CA THR A 2 -9.31 -31.32 10.10
C THR A 2 -8.53 -30.52 9.05
N ASP A 3 -7.94 -31.21 8.07
CA ASP A 3 -7.13 -30.64 7.01
C ASP A 3 -7.90 -29.63 6.11
N LEU A 4 -9.15 -29.93 5.72
CA LEU A 4 -9.92 -29.00 4.87
C LEU A 4 -10.34 -27.72 5.60
N LEU A 5 -10.75 -27.82 6.88
CA LEU A 5 -11.09 -26.64 7.68
C LEU A 5 -9.86 -25.73 7.90
N GLU A 6 -8.71 -26.34 8.15
CA GLU A 6 -7.43 -25.63 8.29
C GLU A 6 -7.04 -24.93 6.99
N ASN A 7 -7.13 -25.62 5.85
CA ASN A 7 -6.87 -25.06 4.54
C ASN A 7 -7.82 -23.89 4.21
N LEU A 8 -9.11 -24.04 4.50
CA LEU A 8 -10.09 -22.98 4.31
C LEU A 8 -9.82 -21.80 5.26
N TYR A 9 -9.50 -22.04 6.52
CA TYR A 9 -9.16 -20.98 7.47
C TYR A 9 -8.01 -20.11 6.96
N ASN A 10 -6.94 -20.74 6.46
CA ASN A 10 -5.78 -20.04 5.89
C ASN A 10 -6.08 -19.38 4.54
N ALA A 11 -6.97 -19.96 3.70
CA ALA A 11 -7.39 -19.35 2.44
C ALA A 11 -8.16 -18.02 2.63
N PHE A 12 -8.74 -17.81 3.79
CA PHE A 12 -9.45 -16.58 4.14
C PHE A 12 -8.64 -15.64 5.05
N ASP A 13 -7.31 -15.82 5.15
CA ASP A 13 -6.45 -14.88 5.86
C ASP A 13 -6.45 -13.52 5.13
N PRO A 14 -6.87 -12.43 5.79
CA PRO A 14 -6.91 -11.09 5.20
C PRO A 14 -5.59 -10.32 5.30
N SER A 15 -4.55 -10.91 5.89
CA SER A 15 -3.29 -10.22 6.20
C SER A 15 -2.46 -9.94 4.95
N GLN A 16 -2.52 -10.82 3.96
CA GLN A 16 -1.71 -10.74 2.75
C GLN A 16 -2.52 -10.22 1.55
N PRO A 17 -2.03 -9.18 0.84
CA PRO A 17 -2.60 -8.79 -0.45
C PRO A 17 -2.29 -9.86 -1.50
N LEU A 18 -3.19 -10.04 -2.46
CA LEU A 18 -2.98 -10.99 -3.55
C LEU A 18 -1.90 -10.47 -4.52
N PRO A 19 -0.93 -11.29 -4.88
CA PRO A 19 0.01 -10.95 -5.95
C PRO A 19 -0.71 -10.79 -7.30
N ALA A 20 -0.10 -10.07 -8.22
CA ALA A 20 -0.65 -9.91 -9.55
C ALA A 20 -0.74 -11.27 -10.28
N GLY A 21 -1.88 -11.53 -10.91
CA GLY A 21 -2.14 -12.81 -11.60
C GLY A 21 -2.55 -13.98 -10.69
N ASP A 22 -2.78 -13.72 -9.40
CA ASP A 22 -3.27 -14.75 -8.48
C ASP A 22 -4.60 -15.34 -8.95
N PRO A 23 -4.76 -16.69 -9.01
CA PRO A 23 -5.96 -17.34 -9.51
C PRO A 23 -7.21 -17.04 -8.68
N VAL A 24 -7.08 -16.66 -7.40
CA VAL A 24 -8.24 -16.30 -6.56
C VAL A 24 -8.66 -14.84 -6.74
N TYR A 25 -7.92 -14.05 -7.51
CA TYR A 25 -8.35 -12.69 -7.83
C TYR A 25 -9.68 -12.68 -8.57
N VAL A 26 -10.58 -11.79 -8.16
CA VAL A 26 -11.86 -11.53 -8.82
C VAL A 26 -11.91 -10.09 -9.29
N ASP A 27 -12.14 -9.90 -10.58
CA ASP A 27 -12.38 -8.58 -11.14
C ASP A 27 -13.75 -8.06 -10.68
N CYS A 28 -13.71 -6.99 -9.89
CA CYS A 28 -14.89 -6.36 -9.31
C CYS A 28 -15.18 -4.97 -9.90
N ARG A 29 -14.59 -4.58 -11.03
CA ARG A 29 -14.74 -3.23 -11.63
C ARG A 29 -16.19 -2.83 -11.81
N GLU A 30 -16.98 -3.67 -12.45
CA GLU A 30 -18.41 -3.42 -12.75
C GLU A 30 -19.26 -3.09 -11.52
N VAL A 31 -18.84 -3.56 -10.35
CA VAL A 31 -19.54 -3.37 -9.07
C VAL A 31 -18.82 -2.38 -8.15
N ARG A 32 -17.81 -1.69 -8.70
CA ARG A 32 -17.01 -0.65 -8.02
C ARG A 32 -17.00 0.69 -8.77
N GLY A 33 -17.85 0.85 -9.80
CA GLY A 33 -17.94 2.08 -10.58
C GLY A 33 -17.01 2.13 -11.80
N ASP A 34 -16.66 0.96 -12.35
CA ASP A 34 -15.89 0.76 -13.60
C ASP A 34 -14.46 1.35 -13.62
N GLY A 35 -13.95 1.88 -12.51
CA GLY A 35 -12.57 2.36 -12.40
C GLY A 35 -11.57 1.21 -12.47
N GLU A 36 -10.50 1.37 -13.26
CA GLU A 36 -9.41 0.42 -13.39
C GLU A 36 -8.06 1.13 -13.26
N ILE A 37 -7.33 0.83 -12.18
CA ILE A 37 -6.06 1.49 -11.87
C ILE A 37 -5.04 1.41 -13.01
N GLN A 38 -5.02 0.33 -13.78
CA GLN A 38 -4.13 0.15 -14.94
C GLN A 38 -4.46 1.14 -16.06
N VAL A 39 -5.76 1.45 -16.26
CA VAL A 39 -6.21 2.42 -17.24
C VAL A 39 -6.10 3.83 -16.69
N ASP A 40 -6.57 4.05 -15.48
CA ASP A 40 -6.69 5.39 -14.90
C ASP A 40 -5.33 5.99 -14.55
N LEU A 41 -4.43 5.23 -13.92
CA LEU A 41 -3.07 5.66 -13.58
C LEU A 41 -2.02 5.12 -14.56
N GLY A 42 -2.07 3.83 -14.85
CA GLY A 42 -1.03 3.17 -15.66
C GLY A 42 -0.92 3.74 -17.08
N LYS A 43 -2.06 3.98 -17.74
CA LYS A 43 -2.08 4.56 -19.08
C LYS A 43 -1.61 6.01 -19.10
N GLU A 44 -1.93 6.81 -18.09
CA GLU A 44 -1.43 8.17 -17.96
C GLU A 44 0.09 8.18 -17.81
N MET A 45 0.66 7.34 -16.91
CA MET A 45 2.09 7.17 -16.74
C MET A 45 2.80 6.72 -18.03
N LEU A 46 2.16 5.84 -18.81
CA LEU A 46 2.67 5.38 -20.11
C LEU A 46 2.75 6.50 -21.14
N LEU A 47 1.69 7.28 -21.29
CA LEU A 47 1.55 8.31 -22.31
C LEU A 47 2.34 9.59 -21.96
N SER A 48 2.58 9.84 -20.69
CA SER A 48 3.27 11.04 -20.26
C SER A 48 4.75 11.03 -20.67
N LYS A 49 5.20 12.15 -21.21
CA LYS A 49 6.62 12.44 -21.46
C LYS A 49 7.34 13.03 -20.24
N ARG A 50 6.59 13.36 -19.19
CA ARG A 50 7.10 13.91 -17.93
C ARG A 50 6.74 12.96 -16.81
N GLU A 51 7.45 13.08 -15.70
CA GLU A 51 7.10 12.38 -14.48
C GLU A 51 5.67 12.78 -14.03
N THR A 52 4.91 11.81 -13.59
CA THR A 52 3.56 11.98 -13.06
C THR A 52 3.54 11.60 -11.58
N TYR A 53 2.68 12.26 -10.83
CA TYR A 53 2.55 12.08 -9.39
C TYR A 53 1.09 11.85 -9.07
N HIS A 54 0.76 10.68 -8.54
CA HIS A 54 -0.61 10.24 -8.35
C HIS A 54 -0.90 9.96 -6.88
N LEU A 55 -2.13 10.23 -6.48
CA LEU A 55 -2.68 9.82 -5.21
C LEU A 55 -3.69 8.70 -5.43
N TYR A 56 -3.57 7.64 -4.64
CA TYR A 56 -4.48 6.51 -4.66
C TYR A 56 -5.09 6.27 -3.29
N GLY A 57 -6.40 6.41 -3.21
CA GLY A 57 -7.16 6.29 -1.96
C GLY A 57 -8.13 5.11 -1.97
N GLY A 58 -8.79 4.93 -0.84
CA GLY A 58 -9.80 3.90 -0.64
C GLY A 58 -9.85 3.45 0.80
N HIS A 59 -10.94 2.81 1.19
CA HIS A 59 -11.07 2.30 2.56
C HIS A 59 -9.99 1.26 2.87
N ARG A 60 -9.52 1.25 4.13
CA ARG A 60 -8.55 0.25 4.60
C ARG A 60 -9.18 -1.14 4.48
N GLY A 61 -8.53 -2.07 3.75
CA GLY A 61 -9.04 -3.41 3.50
C GLY A 61 -9.96 -3.56 2.26
N ALA A 62 -10.13 -2.50 1.45
CA ALA A 62 -10.84 -2.59 0.17
C ALA A 62 -10.07 -3.37 -0.91
N GLY A 63 -8.76 -3.62 -0.70
CA GLY A 63 -7.90 -4.35 -1.66
C GLY A 63 -6.93 -3.46 -2.43
N LYS A 64 -6.60 -2.25 -1.93
CA LYS A 64 -5.68 -1.31 -2.61
C LYS A 64 -4.35 -1.94 -3.00
N SER A 65 -3.68 -2.61 -2.06
CA SER A 65 -2.37 -3.23 -2.31
C SER A 65 -2.44 -4.29 -3.43
N THR A 66 -3.53 -5.07 -3.50
CA THR A 66 -3.77 -6.01 -4.60
C THR A 66 -3.87 -5.29 -5.95
N GLU A 67 -4.59 -4.17 -6.01
CA GLU A 67 -4.69 -3.38 -7.24
C GLU A 67 -3.36 -2.69 -7.58
N LEU A 68 -2.57 -2.27 -6.59
CA LEU A 68 -1.22 -1.71 -6.80
C LEU A 68 -0.24 -2.76 -7.32
N PHE A 69 -0.34 -4.03 -6.91
CA PHE A 69 0.46 -5.11 -7.51
C PHE A 69 0.07 -5.36 -8.98
N ARG A 70 -1.22 -5.24 -9.31
CA ARG A 70 -1.68 -5.31 -10.71
C ARG A 70 -1.15 -4.13 -11.53
N LEU A 71 -1.16 -2.92 -10.97
CA LEU A 71 -0.56 -1.74 -11.59
C LEU A 71 0.94 -1.94 -11.80
N LYS A 72 1.67 -2.44 -10.77
CA LYS A 72 3.09 -2.76 -10.87
C LYS A 72 3.35 -3.71 -12.04
N GLN A 73 2.65 -4.84 -12.11
CA GLN A 73 2.80 -5.80 -13.20
C GLN A 73 2.50 -5.17 -14.58
N TYR A 74 1.45 -4.37 -14.67
CA TYR A 74 1.09 -3.67 -15.91
C TYR A 74 2.20 -2.72 -16.36
N LEU A 75 2.77 -1.94 -15.45
CA LEU A 75 3.87 -1.02 -15.75
C LEU A 75 5.13 -1.78 -16.17
N GLU A 76 5.48 -2.87 -15.48
CA GLU A 76 6.64 -3.72 -15.81
C GLU A 76 6.50 -4.36 -17.20
N GLN A 77 5.30 -4.80 -17.57
CA GLN A 77 5.00 -5.30 -18.92
C GLN A 77 5.09 -4.20 -20.00
N ASN A 78 5.08 -2.94 -19.60
CA ASN A 78 5.18 -1.77 -20.47
C ASN A 78 6.50 -1.00 -20.28
N ASN A 79 7.58 -1.72 -20.02
CA ASN A 79 8.96 -1.22 -19.99
C ASN A 79 9.26 -0.23 -18.84
N PHE A 80 8.53 -0.30 -17.72
CA PHE A 80 8.91 0.38 -16.49
C PHE A 80 9.74 -0.52 -15.60
N TYR A 81 10.70 0.07 -14.90
CA TYR A 81 11.23 -0.49 -13.66
C TYR A 81 10.40 0.07 -12.51
N VAL A 82 9.86 -0.79 -11.66
CA VAL A 82 8.94 -0.37 -10.60
C VAL A 82 9.49 -0.74 -9.23
N VAL A 83 9.81 0.28 -8.44
CA VAL A 83 10.15 0.17 -7.03
C VAL A 83 8.84 0.22 -6.22
N TYR A 84 8.49 -0.87 -5.56
CA TYR A 84 7.30 -0.96 -4.71
C TYR A 84 7.71 -1.23 -3.27
N PHE A 85 7.13 -0.51 -2.34
CA PHE A 85 7.29 -0.77 -0.92
C PHE A 85 6.03 -0.43 -0.11
N ALA A 86 5.85 -1.13 1.01
CA ALA A 86 4.81 -0.86 2.00
C ALA A 86 5.44 -0.04 3.15
N ALA A 87 5.18 1.26 3.17
CA ALA A 87 5.91 2.20 4.01
C ALA A 87 5.82 1.91 5.53
N ASP A 88 4.68 1.40 6.00
CA ASP A 88 4.44 1.10 7.41
C ASP A 88 5.07 -0.21 7.89
N GLU A 89 5.61 -1.03 6.99
CA GLU A 89 6.21 -2.30 7.38
C GLU A 89 7.61 -2.13 7.97
N GLU A 90 8.44 -1.26 7.37
CA GLU A 90 9.84 -1.11 7.78
C GLU A 90 10.31 0.33 8.01
N ASP A 91 9.65 1.34 7.42
CA ASP A 91 10.21 2.68 7.31
C ASP A 91 9.49 3.75 8.14
N VAL A 92 8.16 3.67 8.19
CA VAL A 92 7.31 4.76 8.67
C VAL A 92 6.46 4.31 9.85
N ASP A 93 6.43 5.13 10.91
CA ASP A 93 5.49 4.94 12.02
C ASP A 93 4.16 5.61 11.68
N SER A 94 3.08 4.82 11.63
CA SER A 94 1.75 5.33 11.27
C SER A 94 1.20 6.39 12.25
N GLU A 95 1.66 6.41 13.50
CA GLU A 95 1.18 7.35 14.53
C GLU A 95 1.95 8.68 14.52
N ASP A 96 3.19 8.67 14.00
CA ASP A 96 4.04 9.86 13.95
C ASP A 96 4.85 9.87 12.64
N THR A 97 4.24 10.35 11.55
CA THR A 97 4.85 10.45 10.23
C THR A 97 4.94 11.90 9.78
N GLN A 98 6.08 12.25 9.19
CA GLN A 98 6.30 13.49 8.44
C GLN A 98 6.73 13.19 7.00
N TYR A 99 6.66 14.21 6.11
CA TYR A 99 7.10 14.09 4.72
C TYR A 99 8.56 13.63 4.57
N THR A 100 9.41 13.98 5.52
CA THR A 100 10.83 13.58 5.53
C THR A 100 10.99 12.09 5.68
N ASP A 101 10.16 11.42 6.47
CA ASP A 101 10.22 9.97 6.66
C ASP A 101 9.86 9.24 5.36
N ILE A 102 8.86 9.77 4.64
CA ILE A 102 8.47 9.24 3.33
C ILE A 102 9.61 9.41 2.31
N LEU A 103 10.27 10.57 2.30
CA LEU A 103 11.43 10.79 1.42
C LEU A 103 12.60 9.88 1.76
N LEU A 104 12.86 9.64 3.04
CA LEU A 104 13.89 8.72 3.49
C LEU A 104 13.56 7.27 3.12
N ALA A 105 12.30 6.86 3.25
CA ALA A 105 11.83 5.57 2.78
C ALA A 105 12.01 5.42 1.25
N CYS A 106 11.56 6.40 0.46
CA CYS A 106 11.82 6.40 -0.98
C CYS A 106 13.31 6.31 -1.32
N THR A 107 14.16 7.04 -0.56
CA THR A 107 15.61 7.04 -0.77
C THR A 107 16.19 5.64 -0.51
N ARG A 108 15.77 4.98 0.56
CA ARG A 108 16.20 3.63 0.90
C ARG A 108 15.89 2.66 -0.23
N HIS A 109 14.62 2.55 -0.59
CA HIS A 109 14.17 1.58 -1.58
C HIS A 109 14.77 1.84 -2.97
N LEU A 110 14.90 3.10 -3.37
CA LEU A 110 15.60 3.46 -4.61
C LEU A 110 17.08 3.07 -4.58
N LEU A 111 17.77 3.26 -3.45
CA LEU A 111 19.16 2.83 -3.28
C LEU A 111 19.30 1.30 -3.35
N GLU A 112 18.44 0.57 -2.65
CA GLU A 112 18.47 -0.90 -2.60
C GLU A 112 18.21 -1.51 -3.97
N ASP A 113 17.20 -1.02 -4.68
CA ASP A 113 16.76 -1.58 -5.96
C ASP A 113 17.64 -1.15 -7.15
N LEU A 114 18.23 0.05 -7.10
CA LEU A 114 18.96 0.64 -8.24
C LEU A 114 20.48 0.70 -8.02
N LYS A 115 21.01 0.09 -6.96
CA LYS A 115 22.46 0.11 -6.63
C LYS A 115 23.36 -0.38 -7.78
N ASP A 116 22.86 -1.32 -8.59
CA ASP A 116 23.59 -1.88 -9.74
C ASP A 116 23.38 -1.08 -11.03
N SER A 117 22.42 -0.14 -11.03
CA SER A 117 22.08 0.70 -12.19
C SER A 117 22.69 2.09 -12.14
N ALA A 118 23.15 2.56 -10.97
CA ALA A 118 23.78 3.86 -10.80
C ALA A 118 24.85 3.84 -9.72
N ASN A 119 25.76 4.82 -9.78
CA ASN A 119 26.75 5.02 -8.72
C ASN A 119 26.09 5.59 -7.45
N PRO A 120 25.96 4.83 -6.36
CA PRO A 120 25.31 5.30 -5.15
C PRO A 120 26.18 6.27 -4.31
N ARG A 121 27.49 6.40 -4.62
CA ARG A 121 28.44 7.16 -3.80
C ARG A 121 28.03 8.61 -3.53
N PRO A 122 27.56 9.41 -4.51
CA PRO A 122 27.19 10.80 -4.23
C PRO A 122 26.07 10.91 -3.19
N LEU A 123 25.07 10.04 -3.27
CA LEU A 123 23.96 10.00 -2.34
C LEU A 123 24.39 9.44 -0.97
N LEU A 124 25.21 8.39 -0.95
CA LEU A 124 25.77 7.82 0.29
C LEU A 124 26.69 8.83 1.00
N ASN A 125 27.50 9.59 0.27
CA ASN A 125 28.34 10.64 0.85
C ASN A 125 27.50 11.79 1.43
N TRP A 126 26.39 12.14 0.80
CA TRP A 126 25.45 13.10 1.36
C TRP A 126 24.86 12.59 2.68
N LEU A 127 24.38 11.34 2.71
CA LEU A 127 23.86 10.70 3.90
C LEU A 127 24.93 10.63 5.02
N GLU A 128 26.16 10.23 4.67
CA GLU A 128 27.28 10.14 5.60
C GLU A 128 27.66 11.51 6.19
N SER A 129 27.68 12.57 5.38
CA SER A 129 27.96 13.92 5.86
C SER A 129 26.93 14.41 6.87
N ARG A 130 25.66 14.06 6.68
CA ARG A 130 24.60 14.38 7.67
C ARG A 130 24.65 13.46 8.87
N TRP A 131 25.11 12.21 8.67
CA TRP A 131 25.30 11.25 9.72
C TRP A 131 26.38 11.66 10.75
N GLN A 132 27.44 12.28 10.31
CA GLN A 132 28.45 12.85 11.21
C GLN A 132 27.83 13.86 12.21
N GLU A 133 26.83 14.62 11.76
CA GLU A 133 26.07 15.52 12.64
C GLU A 133 25.13 14.80 13.62
N LEU A 134 24.86 13.51 13.39
CA LEU A 134 24.01 12.65 14.21
C LEU A 134 24.82 11.77 15.18
N LYS A 135 26.13 11.61 14.98
CA LYS A 135 27.02 10.79 15.84
C LYS A 135 27.00 11.22 17.32
N ASP A 136 26.77 12.50 17.57
CA ASP A 136 26.69 13.04 18.94
C ASP A 136 25.41 12.64 19.68
N LEU A 137 24.47 11.96 19.00
CA LEU A 137 23.15 11.60 19.50
C LEU A 137 23.06 10.17 20.03
N ALA A 138 24.11 9.61 20.64
CA ALA A 138 24.11 8.29 21.31
C ALA A 138 23.62 7.08 20.46
N LEU A 139 23.67 7.17 19.15
CA LEU A 139 23.28 6.12 18.21
C LEU A 139 24.51 5.37 17.68
N THR A 140 25.39 5.08 18.56
CA THR A 140 26.78 4.69 18.36
C THR A 140 27.04 3.35 17.67
N GLU A 141 26.01 2.60 17.30
CA GLU A 141 26.18 1.31 16.60
C GLU A 141 26.22 1.41 15.07
N LEU A 142 25.85 2.57 14.49
CA LEU A 142 25.85 2.75 13.04
C LEU A 142 27.09 3.55 12.62
N ALA A 143 28.13 2.88 12.17
CA ALA A 143 29.32 3.50 11.59
C ALA A 143 29.27 3.36 10.05
N PHE A 144 29.48 4.47 9.32
CA PHE A 144 29.61 4.48 7.86
C PHE A 144 31.05 4.54 7.38
N ASP A 145 31.96 4.92 8.25
CA ASP A 145 33.38 5.11 7.92
C ASP A 145 34.03 3.78 7.51
N GLY A 146 34.67 3.74 6.35
CA GLY A 146 35.44 2.57 5.88
C GLY A 146 34.60 1.42 5.33
N LEU A 147 33.29 1.56 5.23
CA LEU A 147 32.39 0.53 4.70
C LEU A 147 32.32 0.54 3.17
N SER A 148 32.03 -0.64 2.57
CA SER A 148 31.66 -0.75 1.16
C SER A 148 30.30 -0.07 0.89
N ALA A 149 29.98 0.18 -0.38
CA ALA A 149 28.69 0.79 -0.77
C ALA A 149 27.51 -0.07 -0.30
N GLU A 150 27.58 -1.39 -0.46
CA GLU A 150 26.54 -2.34 -0.03
C GLU A 150 26.35 -2.29 1.50
N ALA A 151 27.44 -2.24 2.25
CA ALA A 151 27.39 -2.13 3.71
C ALA A 151 26.76 -0.79 4.15
N LYS A 152 27.06 0.32 3.45
CA LYS A 152 26.45 1.63 3.71
C LYS A 152 24.95 1.63 3.40
N ILE A 153 24.51 1.00 2.31
CA ILE A 153 23.09 0.83 1.97
C ILE A 153 22.37 0.02 3.05
N SER A 154 22.95 -1.09 3.51
CA SER A 154 22.42 -1.88 4.61
C SER A 154 22.33 -1.08 5.92
N GLN A 155 23.31 -0.24 6.22
CA GLN A 155 23.27 0.64 7.40
C GLN A 155 22.16 1.70 7.27
N TYR A 156 21.92 2.19 6.05
CA TYR A 156 20.82 3.11 5.81
C TYR A 156 19.45 2.44 6.02
N GLY A 157 19.28 1.18 5.62
CA GLY A 157 18.09 0.39 5.92
C GLY A 157 17.85 0.23 7.43
N LYS A 158 18.90 -0.01 8.20
CA LYS A 158 18.81 -0.04 9.68
C LYS A 158 18.42 1.33 10.25
N LEU A 159 18.88 2.42 9.64
CA LEU A 159 18.51 3.77 10.05
C LEU A 159 17.00 3.99 9.89
N THR A 160 16.40 3.67 8.75
CA THR A 160 14.97 3.86 8.53
C THR A 160 14.14 2.97 9.46
N ALA A 161 14.56 1.73 9.70
CA ALA A 161 13.95 0.86 10.70
C ALA A 161 14.01 1.45 12.12
N ASN A 162 15.13 2.05 12.49
CA ASN A 162 15.27 2.74 13.79
C ASN A 162 14.41 4.02 13.86
N LEU A 163 14.27 4.75 12.74
CA LEU A 163 13.35 5.89 12.65
C LEU A 163 11.92 5.48 12.99
N ARG A 164 11.48 4.34 12.48
CA ARG A 164 10.17 3.79 12.81
C ARG A 164 10.05 3.41 14.27
N ALA A 165 11.05 2.72 14.82
CA ALA A 165 10.96 2.09 16.12
C ALA A 165 11.16 3.05 17.31
N VAL A 166 11.94 4.15 17.15
CA VAL A 166 12.40 5.00 18.26
C VAL A 166 11.96 6.46 18.06
N PRO A 167 10.89 6.92 18.75
CA PRO A 167 10.32 8.27 18.55
C PRO A 167 11.32 9.41 18.81
N THR A 168 12.13 9.33 19.87
CA THR A 168 13.12 10.36 20.19
C THR A 168 14.18 10.50 19.11
N LEU A 169 14.63 9.37 18.57
CA LEU A 169 15.57 9.34 17.47
C LEU A 169 14.98 9.94 16.21
N ARG A 170 13.75 9.57 15.87
CA ARG A 170 13.01 10.10 14.72
C ARG A 170 12.93 11.61 14.77
N GLN A 171 12.57 12.19 15.90
CA GLN A 171 12.50 13.64 16.07
C GLN A 171 13.86 14.31 15.82
N GLN A 172 14.93 13.76 16.37
CA GLN A 172 16.29 14.29 16.22
C GLN A 172 16.76 14.22 14.76
N ILE A 173 16.51 13.11 14.06
CA ILE A 173 16.87 12.94 12.65
C ILE A 173 16.08 13.93 11.78
N ARG A 174 14.78 14.08 12.01
CA ARG A 174 13.97 15.09 11.31
C ARG A 174 14.53 16.50 11.47
N GLN A 175 14.88 16.91 12.69
CA GLN A 175 15.50 18.22 12.95
C GLN A 175 16.79 18.45 12.15
N LYS A 176 17.57 17.39 11.93
CA LYS A 176 18.82 17.45 11.15
C LYS A 176 18.59 17.36 9.63
N ILE A 177 17.60 16.61 9.18
CA ILE A 177 17.36 16.38 7.75
C ILE A 177 16.46 17.48 7.13
N ASN A 178 15.44 17.95 7.85
CA ASN A 178 14.47 18.92 7.32
C ASN A 178 15.12 20.17 6.70
N PRO A 179 16.15 20.80 7.32
CA PRO A 179 16.82 21.96 6.71
C PRO A 179 17.56 21.63 5.40
N HIS A 180 17.85 20.36 5.16
CA HIS A 180 18.66 19.88 4.05
C HIS A 180 17.88 19.10 2.98
N THR A 181 16.54 19.09 3.04
CA THR A 181 15.70 18.33 2.11
C THR A 181 15.95 18.66 0.65
N VAL A 182 16.21 19.93 0.33
CA VAL A 182 16.54 20.38 -1.03
C VAL A 182 17.83 19.70 -1.55
N THR A 183 18.85 19.60 -0.69
CA THR A 183 20.12 18.97 -1.07
C THR A 183 20.02 17.45 -1.10
N LEU A 184 19.17 16.84 -0.28
CA LEU A 184 18.79 15.42 -0.35
C LEU A 184 18.15 15.11 -1.71
N LEU A 185 17.11 15.86 -2.07
CA LEU A 185 16.42 15.70 -3.35
C LEU A 185 17.39 15.89 -4.54
N LYS A 186 18.32 16.82 -4.44
CA LYS A 186 19.35 17.01 -5.49
C LYS A 186 20.23 15.77 -5.63
N ALA A 187 20.76 15.23 -4.54
CA ALA A 187 21.61 14.05 -4.55
C ALA A 187 20.85 12.81 -5.03
N LEU A 188 19.61 12.63 -4.54
CA LEU A 188 18.76 11.53 -4.94
C LEU A 188 18.35 11.62 -6.43
N ASN A 189 18.03 12.81 -6.93
CA ASN A 189 17.71 13.01 -8.34
C ASN A 189 18.90 12.83 -9.28
N GLN A 190 20.12 13.10 -8.82
CA GLN A 190 21.33 12.75 -9.56
C GLN A 190 21.44 11.23 -9.70
N PHE A 191 21.27 10.49 -8.62
CA PHE A 191 21.26 9.03 -8.61
C PHE A 191 20.14 8.45 -9.50
N ILE A 192 18.89 8.93 -9.37
CA ILE A 192 17.76 8.53 -10.21
C ILE A 192 18.04 8.78 -11.70
N THR A 193 18.61 9.93 -12.04
CA THR A 193 18.87 10.29 -13.44
C THR A 193 19.92 9.36 -14.05
N GLU A 194 20.95 9.00 -13.31
CA GLU A 194 21.97 8.03 -13.75
C GLU A 194 21.36 6.62 -13.86
N ALA A 195 20.58 6.20 -12.85
CA ALA A 195 19.92 4.90 -12.87
C ALA A 195 18.98 4.73 -14.08
N LYS A 196 18.23 5.77 -14.45
CA LYS A 196 17.34 5.75 -15.62
C LYS A 196 18.07 5.52 -16.94
N GLN A 197 19.37 5.79 -17.02
CA GLN A 197 20.19 5.52 -18.22
C GLN A 197 20.66 4.06 -18.28
N ASN A 198 20.67 3.37 -17.14
CA ASN A 198 21.22 2.03 -16.99
C ASN A 198 20.21 1.04 -16.39
N LEU A 199 18.91 1.28 -16.55
CA LEU A 199 17.88 0.36 -16.08
C LEU A 199 18.05 -1.03 -16.73
N PRO A 200 17.61 -2.11 -16.07
CA PRO A 200 17.66 -3.46 -16.63
C PRO A 200 17.06 -3.51 -18.04
N ALA A 201 17.55 -4.48 -18.85
CA ALA A 201 17.21 -4.61 -20.26
C ALA A 201 15.70 -4.55 -20.51
N GLY A 202 15.27 -3.66 -21.41
CA GLY A 202 13.87 -3.44 -21.78
C GLY A 202 13.18 -2.32 -20.99
N CYS A 203 13.70 -1.89 -19.84
CA CYS A 203 13.08 -0.79 -19.09
C CYS A 203 13.56 0.58 -19.58
N THR A 204 12.64 1.51 -19.75
CA THR A 204 12.91 2.88 -20.21
C THR A 204 12.41 3.97 -19.25
N LYS A 205 11.58 3.60 -18.30
CA LYS A 205 10.97 4.49 -17.32
C LYS A 205 11.09 3.92 -15.92
N LEU A 206 11.10 4.79 -14.92
CA LEU A 206 11.15 4.45 -13.50
C LEU A 206 9.87 4.91 -12.80
N ALA A 207 9.27 4.04 -12.02
CA ALA A 207 8.15 4.36 -11.14
C ALA A 207 8.40 3.92 -9.70
N VAL A 208 7.89 4.68 -8.75
CA VAL A 208 7.85 4.35 -7.33
C VAL A 208 6.39 4.20 -6.90
N ILE A 209 6.06 3.14 -6.21
CA ILE A 209 4.76 2.92 -5.58
C ILE A 209 4.99 2.80 -4.07
N ALA A 210 4.60 3.84 -3.32
CA ALA A 210 4.65 3.86 -1.87
C ALA A 210 3.26 3.53 -1.31
N ASP A 211 3.09 2.29 -0.91
CA ASP A 211 1.84 1.77 -0.35
C ASP A 211 1.78 1.96 1.17
N ASN A 212 0.59 1.77 1.73
CA ASN A 212 0.28 1.84 3.17
C ASN A 212 0.44 3.22 3.82
N LEU A 213 0.70 4.30 3.07
CA LEU A 213 0.68 5.67 3.62
C LEU A 213 -0.74 6.11 4.04
N ASP A 214 -1.78 5.45 3.53
CA ASP A 214 -3.15 5.63 3.98
C ASP A 214 -3.43 5.13 5.40
N ARG A 215 -2.45 4.44 6.01
CA ARG A 215 -2.48 3.99 7.41
C ARG A 215 -1.97 5.03 8.39
N ILE A 216 -1.41 6.14 7.93
CA ILE A 216 -0.99 7.26 8.77
C ILE A 216 -2.22 7.76 9.54
N VAL A 217 -2.08 7.83 10.86
CA VAL A 217 -3.14 8.30 11.76
C VAL A 217 -3.24 9.83 11.66
N PRO A 218 -4.44 10.41 11.53
CA PRO A 218 -4.61 11.86 11.51
C PRO A 218 -4.31 12.46 12.89
N VAL A 219 -3.36 13.37 12.94
CA VAL A 219 -3.01 14.12 14.15
C VAL A 219 -3.24 15.60 13.86
N ILE A 220 -4.05 16.25 14.70
CA ILE A 220 -4.27 17.70 14.61
C ILE A 220 -3.06 18.41 15.23
N GLN A 221 -2.42 19.27 14.46
CA GLN A 221 -1.27 20.06 14.88
C GLN A 221 -1.69 21.38 15.53
N GLU A 222 -0.75 22.10 16.14
CA GLU A 222 -0.97 23.42 16.73
C GLU A 222 -1.52 24.44 15.73
N SER A 223 -1.24 24.29 14.43
CA SER A 223 -1.78 25.08 13.33
C SER A 223 -3.26 24.81 13.04
N ASN A 224 -3.90 23.88 13.74
CA ASN A 224 -5.26 23.38 13.48
C ASN A 224 -5.39 22.64 12.12
N GLN A 225 -4.28 22.25 11.50
CA GLN A 225 -4.20 21.40 10.32
C GLN A 225 -3.90 19.97 10.74
N THR A 226 -4.20 19.00 9.87
CA THR A 226 -3.78 17.63 10.09
C THR A 226 -2.36 17.39 9.56
N ASN A 227 -1.63 16.43 10.13
CA ASN A 227 -0.37 15.97 9.57
C ASN A 227 -0.52 15.51 8.11
N HIS A 228 -1.68 14.98 7.71
CA HIS A 228 -1.95 14.61 6.32
C HIS A 228 -1.93 15.82 5.40
N GLU A 229 -2.56 16.95 5.81
CA GLU A 229 -2.53 18.19 5.04
C GLU A 229 -1.13 18.76 4.95
N GLU A 230 -0.37 18.74 6.04
CA GLU A 230 1.04 19.13 5.99
C GLU A 230 1.82 18.27 4.99
N ILE A 231 1.73 16.94 5.09
CA ILE A 231 2.50 16.01 4.26
C ILE A 231 2.15 16.18 2.77
N PHE A 232 0.87 16.04 2.42
CA PHE A 232 0.45 15.91 1.02
C PHE A 232 0.08 17.22 0.34
N LEU A 233 -0.17 18.31 1.09
CA LEU A 233 -0.45 19.63 0.52
C LEU A 233 0.72 20.57 0.73
N ASP A 234 1.06 20.89 1.98
CA ASP A 234 2.04 21.94 2.27
C ASP A 234 3.48 21.51 1.92
N ARG A 235 3.78 20.21 1.91
CA ARG A 235 5.05 19.61 1.52
C ARG A 235 5.00 18.86 0.18
N SER A 236 3.98 19.13 -0.62
CA SER A 236 3.78 18.49 -1.93
C SER A 236 4.97 18.69 -2.89
N GLU A 237 5.60 19.86 -2.89
CA GLU A 237 6.78 20.15 -3.70
C GLU A 237 7.95 19.17 -3.40
N GLN A 238 8.13 18.80 -2.13
CA GLN A 238 9.15 17.85 -1.73
C GLN A 238 8.79 16.43 -2.17
N LEU A 239 7.54 16.00 -1.98
CA LEU A 239 7.07 14.68 -2.39
C LEU A 239 7.07 14.50 -3.91
N LYS A 240 6.78 15.57 -4.66
CA LYS A 240 6.87 15.61 -6.13
C LYS A 240 8.27 15.91 -6.65
N GLY A 241 9.23 16.13 -5.76
CA GLY A 241 10.60 16.50 -6.13
C GLY A 241 11.43 15.37 -6.73
N LEU A 242 10.96 14.13 -6.74
CA LEU A 242 11.67 12.96 -7.29
C LEU A 242 11.49 12.89 -8.83
N LYS A 243 12.57 12.69 -9.56
CA LYS A 243 12.58 12.57 -11.03
C LYS A 243 12.17 11.18 -11.54
N CYS A 244 11.05 10.66 -11.03
CA CYS A 244 10.44 9.43 -11.49
C CYS A 244 8.91 9.55 -11.36
N HIS A 245 8.17 8.62 -11.96
CA HIS A 245 6.73 8.52 -11.73
C HIS A 245 6.47 8.02 -10.31
N ILE A 246 5.44 8.56 -9.64
CA ILE A 246 5.15 8.19 -8.25
C ILE A 246 3.66 7.97 -8.05
N VAL A 247 3.34 6.93 -7.28
CA VAL A 247 2.01 6.68 -6.72
C VAL A 247 2.13 6.62 -5.20
N TYR A 248 1.43 7.52 -4.51
CA TYR A 248 1.30 7.49 -3.05
C TYR A 248 -0.10 7.02 -2.67
N THR A 249 -0.21 6.04 -1.76
CA THR A 249 -1.50 5.79 -1.12
C THR A 249 -1.79 6.88 -0.10
N VAL A 250 -3.06 7.31 -0.02
CA VAL A 250 -3.47 8.37 0.90
C VAL A 250 -4.75 8.00 1.65
N PRO A 251 -4.93 8.51 2.87
CA PRO A 251 -6.17 8.31 3.60
C PRO A 251 -7.38 8.84 2.81
N ILE A 252 -8.43 8.03 2.73
CA ILE A 252 -9.65 8.41 1.98
C ILE A 252 -10.26 9.71 2.51
N SER A 253 -10.11 9.99 3.80
CA SER A 253 -10.59 11.24 4.43
C SER A 253 -9.99 12.51 3.81
N MET A 254 -8.74 12.44 3.31
CA MET A 254 -8.13 13.57 2.60
C MET A 254 -8.83 13.86 1.28
N LEU A 255 -9.21 12.83 0.54
CA LEU A 255 -9.82 12.95 -0.78
C LEU A 255 -11.25 13.53 -0.72
N TYR A 256 -11.86 13.52 0.47
CA TYR A 256 -13.17 14.11 0.76
C TYR A 256 -13.09 15.25 1.79
N SER A 257 -11.90 15.81 2.01
CA SER A 257 -11.69 16.94 2.91
C SER A 257 -12.12 18.26 2.28
N LYS A 258 -12.13 19.33 3.08
CA LYS A 258 -12.39 20.70 2.58
C LYS A 258 -11.32 21.18 1.59
N ARG A 259 -10.11 20.57 1.62
CA ARG A 259 -8.97 20.92 0.77
C ARG A 259 -8.82 19.97 -0.43
N THR A 260 -9.86 19.24 -0.81
CA THR A 260 -9.84 18.34 -1.99
C THR A 260 -9.47 19.06 -3.28
N ASN A 261 -9.92 20.31 -3.46
CA ASN A 261 -9.56 21.11 -4.63
C ASN A 261 -8.06 21.43 -4.67
N ASP A 262 -7.44 21.73 -3.52
CA ASP A 262 -5.99 21.95 -3.44
C ASP A 262 -5.22 20.69 -3.86
N LEU A 263 -5.68 19.52 -3.40
CA LEU A 263 -5.09 18.23 -3.81
C LEU A 263 -5.19 18.02 -5.33
N ARG A 264 -6.34 18.32 -5.90
CA ARG A 264 -6.59 18.20 -7.34
C ARG A 264 -5.70 19.13 -8.16
N ASP A 265 -5.51 20.36 -7.71
CA ASP A 265 -4.63 21.33 -8.36
C ASP A 265 -3.16 20.88 -8.32
N ILE A 266 -2.74 20.18 -7.27
CA ILE A 266 -1.36 19.73 -7.07
C ILE A 266 -1.08 18.40 -7.80
N TYR A 267 -1.97 17.41 -7.69
CA TYR A 267 -1.74 16.04 -8.15
C TYR A 267 -2.64 15.59 -9.31
N GLY A 268 -3.60 16.41 -9.73
CA GLY A 268 -4.66 15.97 -10.63
C GLY A 268 -5.77 15.21 -9.90
N ASP A 269 -6.57 14.48 -10.66
CA ASP A 269 -7.65 13.69 -10.08
C ASP A 269 -7.09 12.46 -9.35
N ALA A 270 -7.26 12.45 -8.03
CA ALA A 270 -6.89 11.30 -7.23
C ALA A 270 -7.82 10.11 -7.52
N GLN A 271 -7.25 8.94 -7.67
CA GLN A 271 -8.02 7.72 -7.90
C GLN A 271 -8.45 7.10 -6.57
N VAL A 272 -9.67 6.60 -6.52
CA VAL A 272 -10.24 5.96 -5.33
C VAL A 272 -10.69 4.55 -5.67
N LEU A 273 -10.29 3.57 -4.86
CA LEU A 273 -10.83 2.22 -4.92
C LEU A 273 -12.10 2.13 -4.05
N PRO A 274 -13.29 2.07 -4.66
CA PRO A 274 -14.53 1.90 -3.92
C PRO A 274 -14.65 0.48 -3.34
N MET A 275 -15.50 0.32 -2.35
CA MET A 275 -15.93 -1.01 -1.90
C MET A 275 -16.81 -1.68 -2.96
N ILE A 276 -16.92 -3.00 -2.89
CA ILE A 276 -17.88 -3.74 -3.72
C ILE A 276 -19.29 -3.33 -3.31
N MET A 277 -20.06 -2.83 -4.25
CA MET A 277 -21.43 -2.39 -3.98
C MET A 277 -22.35 -3.58 -3.78
N VAL A 278 -22.85 -3.79 -2.56
CA VAL A 278 -23.82 -4.86 -2.19
C VAL A 278 -25.23 -4.32 -2.00
N ARG A 279 -25.36 -2.99 -1.90
CA ARG A 279 -26.63 -2.27 -1.85
C ARG A 279 -26.58 -1.07 -2.78
N THR A 280 -27.73 -0.73 -3.37
CA THR A 280 -27.90 0.49 -4.14
C THR A 280 -27.88 1.73 -3.22
N LYS A 281 -27.87 2.93 -3.79
CA LYS A 281 -27.97 4.19 -3.03
C LYS A 281 -29.27 4.31 -2.21
N GLU A 282 -30.31 3.67 -2.69
CA GLU A 282 -31.63 3.59 -2.00
C GLU A 282 -31.67 2.51 -0.91
N GLY A 283 -30.57 1.76 -0.70
CA GLY A 283 -30.46 0.72 0.30
C GLY A 283 -30.97 -0.66 -0.15
N ASN A 284 -31.43 -0.81 -1.39
CA ASN A 284 -31.91 -2.08 -1.92
C ASN A 284 -30.75 -3.05 -2.15
N PHE A 285 -31.05 -4.33 -2.10
CA PHE A 285 -30.10 -5.40 -2.42
C PHE A 285 -29.59 -5.25 -3.87
N TYR A 286 -28.26 -5.37 -4.04
CA TYR A 286 -27.60 -5.27 -5.34
C TYR A 286 -27.00 -6.61 -5.76
N GLN A 287 -27.76 -7.36 -6.55
CA GLN A 287 -27.43 -8.72 -6.97
C GLN A 287 -26.06 -8.85 -7.66
N PRO A 288 -25.61 -7.94 -8.57
CA PRO A 288 -24.31 -8.08 -9.22
C PRO A 288 -23.17 -8.05 -8.21
N GLY A 289 -23.21 -7.15 -7.23
CA GLY A 289 -22.18 -7.07 -6.19
C GLY A 289 -22.17 -8.28 -5.27
N PHE A 290 -23.34 -8.78 -4.88
CA PHE A 290 -23.45 -10.03 -4.13
C PHE A 290 -22.81 -11.20 -4.90
N ASN A 291 -23.08 -11.31 -6.20
CA ASN A 291 -22.49 -12.36 -7.03
C ASN A 291 -20.95 -12.27 -7.07
N LYS A 292 -20.39 -11.05 -7.12
CA LYS A 292 -18.94 -10.86 -7.07
C LYS A 292 -18.34 -11.25 -5.72
N ILE A 293 -19.00 -10.93 -4.61
CA ILE A 293 -18.57 -11.39 -3.28
C ILE A 293 -18.62 -12.91 -3.19
N LYS A 294 -19.70 -13.52 -3.68
CA LYS A 294 -19.82 -14.98 -3.74
C LYS A 294 -18.71 -15.61 -4.61
N GLU A 295 -18.35 -14.97 -5.73
CA GLU A 295 -17.21 -15.37 -6.57
C GLU A 295 -15.89 -15.31 -5.83
N VAL A 296 -15.65 -14.26 -5.01
CA VAL A 296 -14.46 -14.13 -4.14
C VAL A 296 -14.34 -15.31 -3.18
N ILE A 297 -15.45 -15.74 -2.59
CA ILE A 297 -15.50 -16.91 -1.70
C ILE A 297 -15.27 -18.19 -2.50
N SER A 298 -15.99 -18.35 -3.61
CA SER A 298 -15.94 -19.55 -4.45
C SER A 298 -14.53 -19.86 -4.97
N LYS A 299 -13.80 -18.84 -5.43
CA LYS A 299 -12.42 -19.04 -5.92
C LYS A 299 -11.47 -19.51 -4.82
N ARG A 300 -11.61 -19.00 -3.59
CA ARG A 300 -10.79 -19.44 -2.46
C ARG A 300 -11.12 -20.86 -2.02
N VAL A 301 -12.41 -21.19 -1.90
CA VAL A 301 -12.87 -22.55 -1.59
C VAL A 301 -12.44 -23.53 -2.69
N GLY A 302 -12.56 -23.12 -3.95
CA GLY A 302 -12.23 -23.94 -5.11
C GLY A 302 -10.77 -24.41 -5.18
N GLN A 303 -9.85 -23.75 -4.49
CA GLN A 303 -8.47 -24.20 -4.40
C GLN A 303 -8.34 -25.57 -3.64
N PHE A 304 -9.23 -25.81 -2.68
CA PHE A 304 -9.15 -26.97 -1.78
C PHE A 304 -10.35 -27.92 -1.92
N ALA A 305 -11.47 -27.42 -2.42
CA ALA A 305 -12.71 -28.17 -2.54
C ALA A 305 -13.49 -27.80 -3.82
N PRO A 306 -12.90 -28.03 -5.03
CA PRO A 306 -13.45 -27.56 -6.31
C PRO A 306 -14.81 -28.16 -6.68
N THR A 307 -15.15 -29.32 -6.13
CA THR A 307 -16.41 -30.04 -6.43
C THR A 307 -17.51 -29.78 -5.40
N ARG A 308 -17.22 -29.02 -4.31
CA ARG A 308 -18.21 -28.77 -3.26
C ARG A 308 -19.03 -27.52 -3.56
N SER A 309 -20.33 -27.62 -3.32
CA SER A 309 -21.25 -26.48 -3.37
C SER A 309 -21.01 -25.52 -2.18
N LEU A 310 -20.94 -24.23 -2.44
CA LEU A 310 -20.87 -23.24 -1.36
C LEU A 310 -22.11 -23.28 -0.47
N GLU A 311 -23.29 -23.48 -1.04
CA GLU A 311 -24.59 -23.29 -0.38
C GLU A 311 -25.09 -24.51 0.39
N THR A 312 -24.44 -25.68 0.22
CA THR A 312 -24.84 -26.93 0.87
C THR A 312 -23.71 -27.68 1.54
N ASP A 313 -22.47 -27.60 1.00
CA ASP A 313 -21.34 -28.40 1.47
C ASP A 313 -20.34 -27.58 2.29
N ILE A 314 -20.27 -26.26 2.03
CA ILE A 314 -19.40 -25.33 2.76
C ILE A 314 -20.20 -24.55 3.79
N PHE A 315 -21.33 -23.95 3.39
CA PHE A 315 -22.30 -23.33 4.29
C PHE A 315 -23.52 -24.23 4.41
N GLU A 316 -24.15 -24.23 5.57
CA GLU A 316 -25.34 -25.04 5.87
C GLU A 316 -26.54 -24.71 4.99
N SER A 317 -26.61 -23.44 4.52
CA SER A 317 -27.73 -22.96 3.69
C SER A 317 -27.33 -21.71 2.89
N PRO A 318 -28.08 -21.39 1.81
CA PRO A 318 -27.95 -20.13 1.09
C PRO A 318 -28.09 -18.90 1.99
N GLU A 319 -28.97 -18.97 3.01
CA GLU A 319 -29.19 -17.89 3.98
C GLU A 319 -27.91 -17.59 4.80
N ALA A 320 -27.18 -18.60 5.22
CA ALA A 320 -25.94 -18.44 5.98
C ALA A 320 -24.89 -17.69 5.14
N LEU A 321 -24.73 -18.07 3.88
CA LEU A 321 -23.82 -17.41 2.94
C LEU A 321 -24.26 -15.96 2.64
N GLU A 322 -25.54 -15.74 2.38
CA GLU A 322 -26.09 -14.41 2.08
C GLU A 322 -25.90 -13.44 3.23
N ARG A 323 -26.24 -13.84 4.45
CA ARG A 323 -26.04 -13.02 5.66
C ARG A 323 -24.60 -12.56 5.80
N LEU A 324 -23.66 -13.48 5.65
CA LEU A 324 -22.24 -13.18 5.79
C LEU A 324 -21.76 -12.20 4.70
N CYS A 325 -22.16 -12.42 3.46
CA CYS A 325 -21.85 -11.53 2.34
C CYS A 325 -22.41 -10.11 2.56
N LEU A 326 -23.68 -9.98 2.99
CA LEU A 326 -24.31 -8.68 3.23
C LEU A 326 -23.70 -7.94 4.42
N MET A 327 -23.35 -8.66 5.49
CA MET A 327 -22.74 -8.08 6.68
C MET A 327 -21.32 -7.58 6.44
N SER A 328 -20.63 -8.09 5.44
CA SER A 328 -19.33 -7.52 5.01
C SER A 328 -19.44 -6.09 4.51
N GLY A 329 -20.64 -5.64 4.10
CA GLY A 329 -20.85 -4.33 3.48
C GLY A 329 -20.09 -4.13 2.16
N GLY A 330 -19.65 -5.23 1.54
CA GLY A 330 -18.78 -5.18 0.36
C GLY A 330 -17.31 -4.93 0.66
N HIS A 331 -16.95 -4.91 1.94
CA HIS A 331 -15.59 -4.72 2.42
C HIS A 331 -14.84 -6.05 2.41
N VAL A 332 -13.85 -6.21 1.52
CA VAL A 332 -13.18 -7.50 1.30
C VAL A 332 -12.52 -8.05 2.57
N ARG A 333 -11.77 -7.22 3.30
CA ARG A 333 -11.13 -7.66 4.56
C ARG A 333 -12.15 -8.14 5.59
N ASN A 334 -13.27 -7.42 5.76
CA ASN A 334 -14.31 -7.82 6.70
C ASN A 334 -14.97 -9.12 6.26
N LEU A 335 -15.20 -9.31 4.96
CA LEU A 335 -15.70 -10.58 4.41
C LEU A 335 -14.78 -11.74 4.82
N LEU A 336 -13.47 -11.61 4.56
CA LEU A 336 -12.50 -12.65 4.87
C LEU A 336 -12.45 -12.95 6.38
N LEU A 337 -12.43 -11.91 7.23
CA LEU A 337 -12.45 -12.05 8.69
C LEU A 337 -13.71 -12.72 9.20
N LEU A 338 -14.89 -12.36 8.69
CA LEU A 338 -16.16 -12.97 9.06
C LEU A 338 -16.16 -14.47 8.74
N ILE A 339 -15.67 -14.85 7.55
CA ILE A 339 -15.58 -16.24 7.14
C ILE A 339 -14.58 -16.99 8.03
N GLN A 340 -13.40 -16.44 8.24
CA GLN A 340 -12.36 -17.04 9.08
C GLN A 340 -12.87 -17.26 10.51
N THR A 341 -13.59 -16.27 11.07
CA THR A 341 -14.21 -16.35 12.38
C THR A 341 -15.31 -17.44 12.43
N ALA A 342 -16.13 -17.55 11.37
CA ALA A 342 -17.15 -18.59 11.28
C ALA A 342 -16.53 -20.00 11.19
N ILE A 343 -15.45 -20.16 10.42
CA ILE A 343 -14.67 -21.41 10.33
C ILE A 343 -14.09 -21.78 11.69
N ALA A 344 -13.49 -20.84 12.42
CA ALA A 344 -12.92 -21.08 13.75
C ALA A 344 -13.96 -21.56 14.79
N ARG A 345 -15.26 -21.35 14.53
CA ARG A 345 -16.38 -21.78 15.36
C ARG A 345 -17.09 -23.05 14.83
N THR A 346 -16.50 -23.69 13.84
CA THR A 346 -17.05 -24.85 13.14
C THR A 346 -16.16 -26.06 13.40
N GLU A 347 -16.72 -27.13 13.98
CA GLU A 347 -15.99 -28.38 14.20
C GLU A 347 -15.94 -29.24 12.94
N THR A 348 -17.04 -29.26 12.19
CA THR A 348 -17.18 -30.01 10.93
C THR A 348 -18.01 -29.21 9.93
N LEU A 349 -17.65 -29.26 8.66
CA LEU A 349 -18.47 -28.69 7.58
C LEU A 349 -19.85 -29.41 7.49
N PRO A 350 -20.87 -28.67 7.07
CA PRO A 350 -20.92 -27.28 6.66
C PRO A 350 -20.87 -26.27 7.82
N ILE A 351 -20.45 -25.03 7.52
CA ILE A 351 -20.47 -23.89 8.45
C ILE A 351 -21.95 -23.57 8.77
N SER A 352 -22.34 -23.71 10.03
CA SER A 352 -23.73 -23.54 10.45
C SER A 352 -24.18 -22.06 10.44
N LEU A 353 -25.48 -21.82 10.25
CA LEU A 353 -26.07 -20.50 10.40
C LEU A 353 -25.76 -19.88 11.77
N ARG A 354 -25.71 -20.72 12.81
CA ARG A 354 -25.32 -20.30 14.16
C ARG A 354 -23.88 -19.82 14.25
N ALA A 355 -22.95 -20.51 13.59
CA ALA A 355 -21.54 -20.08 13.54
C ALA A 355 -21.38 -18.74 12.81
N VAL A 356 -22.08 -18.57 11.67
CA VAL A 356 -22.17 -17.29 10.93
C VAL A 356 -22.74 -16.19 11.81
N GLN A 357 -23.86 -16.42 12.48
CA GLN A 357 -24.50 -15.42 13.35
C GLN A 357 -23.58 -14.98 14.50
N ARG A 358 -22.82 -15.90 15.08
CA ARG A 358 -21.82 -15.57 16.11
C ARG A 358 -20.65 -14.77 15.55
N ALA A 359 -20.13 -15.14 14.37
CA ALA A 359 -19.08 -14.38 13.72
C ALA A 359 -19.49 -12.93 13.44
N ILE A 360 -20.75 -12.73 13.01
CA ILE A 360 -21.33 -11.39 12.80
C ILE A 360 -21.49 -10.60 14.11
N THR A 361 -21.85 -11.26 15.20
CA THR A 361 -22.06 -10.59 16.49
C THR A 361 -20.74 -10.16 17.15
N ASP A 362 -19.65 -10.87 16.87
CA ASP A 362 -18.33 -10.59 17.44
C ASP A 362 -17.51 -9.56 16.61
N ALA A 363 -17.97 -9.22 15.42
CA ALA A 363 -17.30 -8.26 14.51
C ALA A 363 -17.77 -6.81 14.77
#